data_85527eb10db3095ec0e1afaa0e23a7c4
#
_entry.id   85527eb10db3095ec0e1afaa0e23a7c4
#
_cell.length_a   1.000
_cell.length_b   1.000
_cell.length_c   1.000
_cell.angle_alpha   90.00
_cell.angle_beta   90.00
_cell.angle_gamma   90.00
#
_symmetry.space_group_name_H-M   'P 1'
#
loop_
_entity.id
_entity.type
_entity.pdbx_description
1 polymer ?
#
loop_
_entity_poly.entity_id
_entity_poly.type
_entity_poly.pdbx_seq_one_letter_code
_entity_poly.pdbx_strand_id
1 'polypeptide(L)'
;MSMWLCYILPIHSISGQHLATPFWYNAALTLIKPLYQSRIRKRAESPEQLQQELLERFGPFQTPKNKHAIWFHVVSVGETNAAQPLIEYYLKSGHPVLVTNTTKTGQARAKSLFLKEPYLNLFQAVYLPADQKHLIRDFYQKYQPKLLLLMETELWPNLIDQAKNYKVPCLLLNARLSEKSAQGYGKVKGLTCGMLNAMQQLLAQDLATQQRYIDLGIETKKTQVLGNIKFDITAPQQFIERASELKREWTLQGRKIITLASTHAPEEQQLMAELKAALDTDPNLLCIVVPRHPERFDEVFQVAQALNLTTQRRSLEQKIEADTQIYLADSMGEMWLWYALSQVCYVGGSLNEPGGGHNILEPIALNVPTILGKNYFNFQTIVDEFLEAQAVEVVENVQQAATTLLKILNDSSKAESLNTAAQEIMQQNQGSLAKHIAVIDQYL
;
A
#
# COMPACT_ATOMS: atom_id res chain seq x y z
N MET A 1 -15.46 1.59 -9.66
CA MET A 1 -16.85 1.95 -10.01
C MET A 1 -16.94 3.33 -10.66
N SER A 2 -16.08 4.27 -10.31
CA SER A 2 -16.00 5.61 -10.96
C SER A 2 -15.66 5.55 -12.45
N MET A 3 -14.85 4.61 -12.90
CA MET A 3 -14.41 4.47 -14.30
C MET A 3 -15.47 3.93 -15.29
N TRP A 4 -16.52 3.23 -14.82
CA TRP A 4 -17.53 2.61 -15.70
C TRP A 4 -18.62 3.59 -16.21
N LEU A 5 -18.86 4.68 -15.49
CA LEU A 5 -19.88 5.68 -15.88
C LEU A 5 -19.42 6.61 -17.01
N CYS A 6 -18.12 6.73 -17.27
CA CYS A 6 -17.58 7.59 -18.33
C CYS A 6 -17.82 7.08 -19.77
N TYR A 7 -18.30 5.85 -19.95
CA TYR A 7 -18.42 5.21 -21.28
C TYR A 7 -19.77 5.41 -21.98
N ILE A 8 -20.76 6.05 -21.35
CA ILE A 8 -22.16 5.88 -21.80
C ILE A 8 -22.77 7.07 -22.57
N LEU A 9 -22.25 8.30 -22.49
CA LEU A 9 -22.90 9.43 -23.23
C LEU A 9 -21.91 10.53 -23.69
N PRO A 10 -22.02 11.03 -24.93
CA PRO A 10 -21.35 12.25 -25.38
C PRO A 10 -22.17 13.49 -25.03
N ILE A 11 -21.58 14.49 -24.37
CA ILE A 11 -22.24 15.77 -24.09
C ILE A 11 -21.36 16.95 -24.44
N HIS A 12 -21.98 17.93 -25.12
CA HIS A 12 -21.42 19.18 -25.58
C HIS A 12 -21.00 20.09 -24.43
N SER A 13 -19.94 20.87 -24.68
CA SER A 13 -19.31 21.83 -23.79
C SER A 13 -20.24 22.97 -23.35
N ILE A 14 -20.29 23.25 -22.05
CA ILE A 14 -20.74 24.52 -21.48
C ILE A 14 -19.61 25.11 -20.66
N SER A 15 -19.23 26.32 -20.98
CA SER A 15 -18.17 27.11 -20.36
C SER A 15 -18.65 27.70 -19.03
N GLY A 16 -17.77 27.68 -17.98
CA GLY A 16 -17.78 28.69 -16.91
C GLY A 16 -18.29 28.29 -15.53
N GLN A 17 -17.35 28.11 -14.63
CA GLN A 17 -17.36 28.53 -13.21
C GLN A 17 -18.30 27.96 -12.14
N HIS A 18 -19.20 27.03 -12.34
CA HIS A 18 -19.90 26.39 -11.22
C HIS A 18 -19.84 24.87 -11.33
N LEU A 19 -19.16 24.21 -10.35
CA LEU A 19 -19.33 22.79 -10.16
C LEU A 19 -20.70 22.55 -9.48
N ALA A 20 -21.77 22.60 -10.24
CA ALA A 20 -23.00 21.91 -9.84
C ALA A 20 -22.92 20.52 -10.50
N THR A 21 -22.88 19.47 -9.70
CA THR A 21 -22.91 18.11 -10.26
C THR A 21 -24.07 17.98 -11.25
N PRO A 22 -23.85 17.56 -12.50
CA PRO A 22 -24.87 17.54 -13.53
C PRO A 22 -26.06 16.68 -13.10
N PHE A 23 -27.27 17.10 -13.47
CA PHE A 23 -28.51 16.35 -13.16
C PHE A 23 -28.44 14.90 -13.67
N TRP A 24 -27.93 14.69 -14.89
CA TRP A 24 -27.82 13.35 -15.46
C TRP A 24 -26.95 12.39 -14.63
N TYR A 25 -25.90 12.89 -13.95
CA TYR A 25 -25.07 12.09 -13.08
C TYR A 25 -25.87 11.53 -11.90
N ASN A 26 -26.63 12.39 -11.22
CA ASN A 26 -27.49 11.96 -10.10
C ASN A 26 -28.64 11.04 -10.56
N ALA A 27 -29.22 11.29 -11.74
CA ALA A 27 -30.22 10.41 -12.35
C ALA A 27 -29.63 9.02 -12.64
N ALA A 28 -28.44 8.95 -13.26
CA ALA A 28 -27.76 7.69 -13.52
C ALA A 28 -27.46 6.89 -12.23
N LEU A 29 -26.98 7.56 -11.18
CA LEU A 29 -26.72 6.92 -9.89
C LEU A 29 -28.00 6.40 -9.23
N THR A 30 -29.11 7.11 -9.39
CA THR A 30 -30.42 6.67 -8.88
C THR A 30 -30.91 5.40 -9.59
N LEU A 31 -30.73 5.32 -10.91
CA LEU A 31 -31.05 4.13 -11.69
C LEU A 31 -30.18 2.92 -11.37
N ILE A 32 -28.90 3.14 -11.07
CA ILE A 32 -27.94 2.10 -10.74
C ILE A 32 -28.03 1.64 -9.27
N LYS A 33 -28.63 2.43 -8.39
CA LYS A 33 -28.75 2.13 -6.95
C LYS A 33 -29.27 0.72 -6.63
N PRO A 34 -30.34 0.19 -7.26
CA PRO A 34 -30.82 -1.17 -6.97
C PRO A 34 -29.77 -2.25 -7.30
N LEU A 35 -29.05 -2.08 -8.42
CA LEU A 35 -27.99 -2.99 -8.83
C LEU A 35 -26.83 -2.96 -7.83
N TYR A 36 -26.46 -1.78 -7.35
CA TYR A 36 -25.42 -1.62 -6.35
C TYR A 36 -25.81 -2.27 -5.01
N GLN A 37 -27.05 -2.06 -4.54
CA GLN A 37 -27.56 -2.72 -3.34
C GLN A 37 -27.62 -4.24 -3.50
N SER A 38 -28.02 -4.75 -4.67
CA SER A 38 -28.02 -6.20 -4.96
C SER A 38 -26.60 -6.79 -4.87
N ARG A 39 -25.60 -6.07 -5.40
CA ARG A 39 -24.19 -6.49 -5.26
C ARG A 39 -23.72 -6.56 -3.81
N ILE A 40 -24.10 -5.58 -2.99
CA ILE A 40 -23.77 -5.56 -1.55
C ILE A 40 -24.40 -6.78 -0.88
N ARG A 41 -25.68 -7.06 -1.14
CA ARG A 41 -26.39 -8.21 -0.57
C ARG A 41 -25.72 -9.55 -0.94
N LYS A 42 -25.30 -9.71 -2.21
CA LYS A 42 -24.67 -10.96 -2.69
C LYS A 42 -23.31 -11.26 -2.06
N ARG A 43 -22.58 -10.23 -1.58
CA ARG A 43 -21.22 -10.38 -0.99
C ARG A 43 -21.22 -10.30 0.53
N ALA A 44 -22.38 -10.09 1.16
CA ALA A 44 -22.50 -10.04 2.61
C ALA A 44 -22.31 -11.43 3.20
N GLU A 45 -21.56 -11.53 4.27
CA GLU A 45 -21.24 -12.78 4.98
C GLU A 45 -22.21 -12.99 6.16
N SER A 46 -22.80 -11.90 6.68
CA SER A 46 -23.82 -11.96 7.72
C SER A 46 -24.89 -10.87 7.54
N PRO A 47 -26.08 -11.05 8.11
CA PRO A 47 -27.14 -10.03 8.11
C PRO A 47 -26.70 -8.72 8.78
N GLU A 48 -25.92 -8.79 9.86
CA GLU A 48 -25.45 -7.63 10.62
C GLU A 48 -24.47 -6.79 9.79
N GLN A 49 -23.51 -7.45 9.12
CA GLN A 49 -22.59 -6.79 8.21
C GLN A 49 -23.33 -6.12 7.05
N LEU A 50 -24.33 -6.80 6.49
CA LEU A 50 -25.14 -6.25 5.42
C LEU A 50 -25.87 -4.99 5.89
N GLN A 51 -26.53 -5.05 7.05
CA GLN A 51 -27.27 -3.92 7.60
C GLN A 51 -26.34 -2.73 7.87
N GLN A 52 -25.18 -2.98 8.48
CA GLN A 52 -24.19 -1.93 8.75
C GLN A 52 -23.70 -1.29 7.43
N GLU A 53 -23.30 -2.08 6.42
CA GLU A 53 -22.84 -1.54 5.15
C GLU A 53 -23.92 -0.74 4.43
N LEU A 54 -25.17 -1.18 4.48
CA LEU A 54 -26.30 -0.44 3.88
C LEU A 54 -26.56 0.89 4.61
N LEU A 55 -26.51 0.92 5.93
CA LEU A 55 -26.64 2.15 6.72
C LEU A 55 -25.51 3.14 6.44
N GLU A 56 -24.27 2.65 6.41
CA GLU A 56 -23.09 3.50 6.15
C GLU A 56 -23.09 4.08 4.73
N ARG A 57 -23.67 3.36 3.73
CA ARG A 57 -23.69 3.82 2.33
C ARG A 57 -24.95 4.59 1.92
N PHE A 58 -26.08 4.33 2.56
CA PHE A 58 -27.36 4.87 2.13
C PHE A 58 -28.14 5.59 3.25
N GLY A 59 -27.58 5.64 4.46
CA GLY A 59 -28.22 6.22 5.64
C GLY A 59 -29.35 5.37 6.22
N PRO A 60 -29.93 5.81 7.32
CA PRO A 60 -29.52 6.98 8.10
C PRO A 60 -28.13 6.80 8.73
N PHE A 61 -27.30 7.84 8.65
CA PHE A 61 -25.92 7.77 9.15
C PHE A 61 -25.86 7.78 10.68
N GLN A 62 -24.95 6.97 11.21
CA GLN A 62 -24.68 6.94 12.65
C GLN A 62 -24.07 8.26 13.13
N THR A 63 -24.19 8.52 14.43
CA THR A 63 -23.54 9.66 15.05
C THR A 63 -22.03 9.45 15.02
N PRO A 64 -21.24 10.43 14.54
CA PRO A 64 -19.78 10.31 14.53
C PRO A 64 -19.22 10.28 15.95
N LYS A 65 -18.09 9.56 16.14
CA LYS A 65 -17.35 9.62 17.40
C LYS A 65 -16.86 11.03 17.69
N ASN A 66 -16.32 11.67 16.65
CA ASN A 66 -15.80 13.03 16.72
C ASN A 66 -16.31 13.84 15.53
N LYS A 67 -16.71 15.08 15.78
CA LYS A 67 -16.92 16.10 14.77
C LYS A 67 -15.58 16.79 14.47
N HIS A 68 -15.49 17.48 13.35
CA HIS A 68 -14.29 18.19 12.89
C HIS A 68 -13.07 17.28 12.72
N ALA A 69 -13.31 15.98 12.40
CA ALA A 69 -12.26 15.04 12.08
C ALA A 69 -11.59 15.40 10.75
N ILE A 70 -10.30 15.01 10.61
CA ILE A 70 -9.64 14.96 9.31
C ILE A 70 -10.20 13.73 8.59
N TRP A 71 -10.83 13.94 7.44
CA TRP A 71 -11.48 12.87 6.69
C TRP A 71 -10.57 12.38 5.56
N PHE A 72 -10.05 11.16 5.70
CA PHE A 72 -9.36 10.45 4.64
C PHE A 72 -10.32 9.57 3.86
N HIS A 73 -10.35 9.72 2.55
CA HIS A 73 -11.03 8.79 1.67
C HIS A 73 -9.99 7.92 0.94
N VAL A 74 -10.01 6.62 1.21
CA VAL A 74 -9.11 5.60 0.67
C VAL A 74 -9.94 4.39 0.22
N VAL A 75 -9.87 4.01 -1.05
CA VAL A 75 -10.78 3.00 -1.62
C VAL A 75 -10.41 1.58 -1.21
N SER A 76 -9.13 1.24 -1.32
CA SER A 76 -8.60 -0.13 -1.29
C SER A 76 -7.60 -0.37 -0.15
N VAL A 77 -7.17 -1.62 0.01
CA VAL A 77 -6.06 -1.99 0.91
C VAL A 77 -4.77 -1.23 0.54
N GLY A 78 -4.47 -1.14 -0.76
CA GLY A 78 -3.27 -0.45 -1.25
C GLY A 78 -3.25 1.03 -0.88
N GLU A 79 -4.37 1.74 -1.09
CA GLU A 79 -4.50 3.14 -0.70
C GLU A 79 -4.52 3.33 0.82
N THR A 80 -5.15 2.41 1.56
CA THR A 80 -5.13 2.42 3.03
C THR A 80 -3.70 2.30 3.56
N ASN A 81 -2.90 1.41 3.00
CA ASN A 81 -1.49 1.26 3.36
C ASN A 81 -0.67 2.51 2.96
N ALA A 82 -0.93 3.10 1.79
CA ALA A 82 -0.27 4.33 1.36
C ALA A 82 -0.60 5.53 2.28
N ALA A 83 -1.84 5.62 2.75
CA ALA A 83 -2.28 6.67 3.67
C ALA A 83 -1.89 6.40 5.14
N GLN A 84 -1.48 5.16 5.48
CA GLN A 84 -1.17 4.76 6.86
C GLN A 84 -0.22 5.73 7.57
N PRO A 85 0.92 6.14 7.00
CA PRO A 85 1.85 7.04 7.69
C PRO A 85 1.24 8.42 8.00
N LEU A 86 0.42 8.96 7.09
CA LEU A 86 -0.28 10.23 7.29
C LEU A 86 -1.36 10.09 8.39
N ILE A 87 -2.18 9.06 8.32
CA ILE A 87 -3.23 8.80 9.31
C ILE A 87 -2.61 8.65 10.70
N GLU A 88 -1.54 7.88 10.80
CA GLU A 88 -0.83 7.63 12.06
C GLU A 88 -0.21 8.92 12.63
N TYR A 89 0.38 9.75 11.78
CA TYR A 89 0.92 11.05 12.18
C TYR A 89 -0.14 11.94 12.84
N TYR A 90 -1.32 12.08 12.20
CA TYR A 90 -2.39 12.90 12.75
C TYR A 90 -3.04 12.31 14.00
N LEU A 91 -3.18 10.99 14.08
CA LEU A 91 -3.66 10.34 15.29
C LEU A 91 -2.69 10.51 16.47
N LYS A 92 -1.37 10.36 16.24
CA LYS A 92 -0.32 10.62 17.25
C LYS A 92 -0.29 12.08 17.69
N SER A 93 -0.61 12.99 16.79
CA SER A 93 -0.72 14.45 17.10
C SER A 93 -2.06 14.80 17.78
N GLY A 94 -2.90 13.82 18.12
CA GLY A 94 -4.16 14.05 18.84
C GLY A 94 -5.33 14.50 17.97
N HIS A 95 -5.20 14.49 16.65
CA HIS A 95 -6.31 14.85 15.75
C HIS A 95 -7.29 13.70 15.57
N PRO A 96 -8.62 13.95 15.68
CA PRO A 96 -9.61 12.97 15.26
C PRO A 96 -9.51 12.68 13.76
N VAL A 97 -9.53 11.40 13.41
CA VAL A 97 -9.47 10.94 12.02
C VAL A 97 -10.69 10.08 11.67
N LEU A 98 -11.33 10.45 10.57
CA LEU A 98 -12.38 9.67 9.91
C LEU A 98 -11.78 9.04 8.63
N VAL A 99 -11.89 7.73 8.50
CA VAL A 99 -11.52 7.03 7.26
C VAL A 99 -12.76 6.49 6.58
N THR A 100 -12.87 6.72 5.28
CA THR A 100 -13.91 6.08 4.46
C THR A 100 -13.29 5.20 3.39
N ASN A 101 -13.82 3.98 3.24
CA ASN A 101 -13.43 3.03 2.21
C ASN A 101 -14.60 2.69 1.30
N THR A 102 -14.31 2.25 0.08
CA THR A 102 -15.33 1.67 -0.82
C THR A 102 -15.28 0.15 -0.84
N THR A 103 -14.14 -0.47 -0.53
CA THR A 103 -13.99 -1.93 -0.49
C THR A 103 -14.06 -2.49 0.92
N LYS A 104 -14.59 -3.72 1.05
CA LYS A 104 -14.68 -4.45 2.33
C LYS A 104 -13.29 -4.69 2.92
N THR A 105 -12.35 -5.12 2.09
CA THR A 105 -10.97 -5.40 2.50
C THR A 105 -10.22 -4.13 2.92
N GLY A 106 -10.45 -3.00 2.24
CA GLY A 106 -9.89 -1.70 2.63
C GLY A 106 -10.39 -1.25 4.01
N GLN A 107 -11.71 -1.37 4.27
CA GLN A 107 -12.27 -1.01 5.57
C GLN A 107 -11.76 -1.93 6.69
N ALA A 108 -11.69 -3.25 6.45
CA ALA A 108 -11.12 -4.19 7.41
C ALA A 108 -9.66 -3.84 7.72
N ARG A 109 -8.88 -3.47 6.70
CA ARG A 109 -7.49 -3.04 6.87
C ARG A 109 -7.38 -1.77 7.71
N ALA A 110 -8.18 -0.73 7.42
CA ALA A 110 -8.18 0.50 8.21
C ALA A 110 -8.53 0.25 9.68
N LYS A 111 -9.55 -0.58 9.93
CA LYS A 111 -9.93 -0.97 11.29
C LYS A 111 -8.83 -1.75 12.00
N SER A 112 -8.17 -2.70 11.33
CA SER A 112 -7.08 -3.50 11.94
C SER A 112 -5.86 -2.66 12.29
N LEU A 113 -5.60 -1.59 11.53
CA LEU A 113 -4.48 -0.69 11.80
C LEU A 113 -4.74 0.23 12.99
N PHE A 114 -5.93 0.82 13.09
CA PHE A 114 -6.16 1.98 13.92
C PHE A 114 -7.31 1.85 14.93
N LEU A 115 -8.21 0.84 14.80
CA LEU A 115 -9.29 0.64 15.77
C LEU A 115 -8.78 -0.15 16.98
N LYS A 116 -7.78 0.39 17.66
CA LYS A 116 -7.09 -0.17 18.83
C LYS A 116 -6.48 0.95 19.66
N GLU A 117 -6.07 0.64 20.90
CA GLU A 117 -5.32 1.61 21.70
C GLU A 117 -3.99 1.98 21.02
N PRO A 118 -3.56 3.26 21.12
CA PRO A 118 -4.19 4.36 21.86
C PRO A 118 -5.22 5.17 21.02
N TYR A 119 -5.61 4.70 19.84
CA TYR A 119 -6.38 5.49 18.85
C TYR A 119 -7.90 5.30 18.93
N LEU A 120 -8.41 4.41 19.78
CA LEU A 120 -9.84 4.05 19.85
C LEU A 120 -10.79 5.26 19.92
N ASN A 121 -10.41 6.28 20.66
CA ASN A 121 -11.25 7.47 20.85
C ASN A 121 -11.10 8.52 19.74
N LEU A 122 -10.02 8.47 18.97
CA LEU A 122 -9.73 9.43 17.90
C LEU A 122 -10.05 8.90 16.51
N PHE A 123 -10.15 7.58 16.35
CA PHE A 123 -10.30 6.94 15.05
C PHE A 123 -11.70 6.41 14.81
N GLN A 124 -12.21 6.64 13.60
CA GLN A 124 -13.45 6.04 13.09
C GLN A 124 -13.27 5.64 11.62
N ALA A 125 -13.75 4.44 11.26
CA ALA A 125 -13.80 3.97 9.88
C ALA A 125 -15.20 3.53 9.51
N VAL A 126 -15.72 4.04 8.38
CA VAL A 126 -17.04 3.71 7.81
C VAL A 126 -16.91 3.55 6.29
N TYR A 127 -17.93 2.97 5.65
CA TYR A 127 -17.99 2.99 4.19
C TYR A 127 -18.31 4.39 3.66
N LEU A 128 -17.72 4.74 2.50
CA LEU A 128 -18.13 5.96 1.79
C LEU A 128 -19.62 5.86 1.44
N PRO A 129 -20.43 6.89 1.72
CA PRO A 129 -21.78 6.96 1.17
C PRO A 129 -21.79 6.84 -0.34
N ALA A 130 -22.85 6.29 -0.90
CA ALA A 130 -23.05 6.35 -2.35
C ALA A 130 -23.04 7.82 -2.79
N ASP A 131 -22.35 8.14 -3.90
CA ASP A 131 -22.10 9.54 -4.32
C ASP A 131 -23.37 10.21 -4.87
N GLN A 132 -24.51 10.06 -4.15
CA GLN A 132 -25.75 10.76 -4.44
C GLN A 132 -25.81 12.06 -3.62
N LYS A 133 -26.20 13.16 -4.28
CA LYS A 133 -26.15 14.52 -3.70
C LYS A 133 -26.77 14.62 -2.29
N HIS A 134 -27.95 14.00 -2.08
CA HIS A 134 -28.62 14.05 -0.77
C HIS A 134 -27.87 13.24 0.29
N LEU A 135 -27.32 12.05 -0.04
CA LEU A 135 -26.57 11.22 0.90
C LEU A 135 -25.26 11.90 1.32
N ILE A 136 -24.52 12.42 0.35
CA ILE A 136 -23.28 13.14 0.64
C ILE A 136 -23.55 14.40 1.46
N ARG A 137 -24.59 15.17 1.14
CA ARG A 137 -25.03 16.34 1.93
C ARG A 137 -25.33 15.93 3.38
N ASP A 138 -26.13 14.89 3.58
CA ASP A 138 -26.54 14.42 4.91
C ASP A 138 -25.34 13.90 5.71
N PHE A 139 -24.35 13.31 5.02
CA PHE A 139 -23.09 12.89 5.62
C PHE A 139 -22.27 14.10 6.11
N TYR A 140 -22.08 15.14 5.27
CA TYR A 140 -21.38 16.37 5.68
C TYR A 140 -22.08 17.05 6.86
N GLN A 141 -23.40 17.12 6.86
CA GLN A 141 -24.16 17.69 7.98
C GLN A 141 -23.99 16.90 9.27
N LYS A 142 -23.91 15.58 9.18
CA LYS A 142 -23.79 14.69 10.34
C LYS A 142 -22.37 14.66 10.89
N TYR A 143 -21.36 14.47 10.03
CA TYR A 143 -19.97 14.28 10.42
C TYR A 143 -19.18 15.58 10.60
N GLN A 144 -19.55 16.64 9.90
CA GLN A 144 -18.92 17.96 9.97
C GLN A 144 -17.39 17.90 9.92
N PRO A 145 -16.78 17.26 8.89
CA PRO A 145 -15.34 17.14 8.79
C PRO A 145 -14.71 18.54 8.64
N LYS A 146 -13.49 18.74 9.17
CA LYS A 146 -12.76 20.00 8.98
C LYS A 146 -11.93 20.03 7.70
N LEU A 147 -11.56 18.85 7.17
CA LEU A 147 -10.70 18.70 6.01
C LEU A 147 -11.02 17.37 5.31
N LEU A 148 -11.09 17.37 3.98
CA LEU A 148 -11.24 16.17 3.15
C LEU A 148 -9.94 15.88 2.40
N LEU A 149 -9.39 14.69 2.59
CA LEU A 149 -8.18 14.19 1.95
C LEU A 149 -8.53 12.98 1.08
N LEU A 150 -8.45 13.13 -0.22
CA LEU A 150 -8.64 12.07 -1.21
C LEU A 150 -7.28 11.46 -1.56
N MET A 151 -7.23 10.14 -1.75
CA MET A 151 -5.99 9.46 -2.13
C MET A 151 -5.99 9.05 -3.61
N GLU A 152 -4.84 9.19 -4.25
CA GLU A 152 -4.53 8.72 -5.62
C GLU A 152 -5.45 9.29 -6.72
N THR A 153 -6.55 8.60 -7.09
CA THR A 153 -7.36 8.98 -8.28
C THR A 153 -8.85 9.11 -7.95
N GLU A 154 -9.19 9.52 -6.75
CA GLU A 154 -10.56 9.49 -6.24
C GLU A 154 -11.32 10.80 -6.53
N LEU A 155 -11.87 10.92 -7.76
CA LEU A 155 -12.68 12.06 -8.18
C LEU A 155 -14.19 11.71 -8.12
N TRP A 156 -14.85 12.09 -7.03
CA TRP A 156 -16.28 11.88 -6.78
C TRP A 156 -17.06 13.18 -6.89
N PRO A 157 -17.90 13.37 -7.92
CA PRO A 157 -18.51 14.66 -8.22
C PRO A 157 -19.32 15.27 -7.08
N ASN A 158 -20.23 14.50 -6.44
CA ASN A 158 -21.02 15.06 -5.34
C ASN A 158 -20.19 15.23 -4.07
N LEU A 159 -19.24 14.35 -3.80
CA LEU A 159 -18.34 14.46 -2.64
C LEU A 159 -17.58 15.78 -2.67
N ILE A 160 -16.99 16.11 -3.82
CA ILE A 160 -16.19 17.32 -4.03
C ILE A 160 -17.10 18.56 -4.08
N ASP A 161 -18.26 18.48 -4.76
CA ASP A 161 -19.25 19.57 -4.79
C ASP A 161 -19.72 19.95 -3.38
N GLN A 162 -20.03 18.95 -2.55
CA GLN A 162 -20.45 19.20 -1.19
C GLN A 162 -19.32 19.70 -0.28
N ALA A 163 -18.06 19.25 -0.48
CA ALA A 163 -16.90 19.84 0.21
C ALA A 163 -16.87 21.37 0.01
N LYS A 164 -17.01 21.83 -1.25
CA LYS A 164 -17.10 23.25 -1.59
C LYS A 164 -18.27 23.93 -0.91
N ASN A 165 -19.48 23.34 -0.95
CA ASN A 165 -20.71 23.92 -0.40
C ASN A 165 -20.63 24.07 1.13
N TYR A 166 -20.01 23.13 1.83
CA TYR A 166 -19.78 23.17 3.28
C TYR A 166 -18.48 23.89 3.68
N LYS A 167 -17.75 24.47 2.71
CA LYS A 167 -16.46 25.15 2.92
C LYS A 167 -15.44 24.26 3.61
N VAL A 168 -15.47 22.96 3.35
CA VAL A 168 -14.47 22.00 3.81
C VAL A 168 -13.36 21.94 2.77
N PRO A 169 -12.12 22.31 3.13
CA PRO A 169 -11.00 22.17 2.19
C PRO A 169 -10.88 20.72 1.70
N CYS A 170 -10.59 20.56 0.40
CA CYS A 170 -10.44 19.24 -0.23
C CYS A 170 -9.09 19.18 -0.94
N LEU A 171 -8.25 18.21 -0.59
CA LEU A 171 -6.96 17.97 -1.20
C LEU A 171 -6.91 16.58 -1.84
N LEU A 172 -6.27 16.45 -2.99
CA LEU A 172 -5.93 15.17 -3.58
C LEU A 172 -4.46 14.85 -3.29
N LEU A 173 -4.23 13.82 -2.49
CA LEU A 173 -2.91 13.42 -2.01
C LEU A 173 -2.37 12.25 -2.80
N ASN A 174 -1.03 12.20 -2.95
CA ASN A 174 -0.35 11.12 -3.64
C ASN A 174 -1.00 10.85 -5.01
N ALA A 175 -1.38 11.93 -5.70
CA ALA A 175 -2.19 11.87 -6.90
C ALA A 175 -1.47 11.10 -8.01
N ARG A 176 -2.18 10.15 -8.60
CA ARG A 176 -1.73 9.33 -9.74
C ARG A 176 -2.81 9.34 -10.81
N LEU A 177 -2.39 9.43 -12.07
CA LEU A 177 -3.32 9.38 -13.19
C LEU A 177 -2.65 8.70 -14.39
N SER A 178 -3.11 7.50 -14.75
CA SER A 178 -2.65 6.82 -15.97
C SER A 178 -3.19 7.53 -17.23
N GLU A 179 -2.51 7.37 -18.35
CA GLU A 179 -2.97 7.90 -19.65
C GLU A 179 -4.39 7.44 -19.99
N LYS A 180 -4.68 6.15 -19.78
CA LYS A 180 -6.01 5.59 -20.01
C LYS A 180 -7.07 6.28 -19.15
N SER A 181 -6.78 6.55 -17.89
CA SER A 181 -7.69 7.26 -16.98
C SER A 181 -7.85 8.73 -17.40
N ALA A 182 -6.75 9.39 -17.77
CA ALA A 182 -6.78 10.77 -18.27
C ALA A 182 -7.68 10.90 -19.53
N GLN A 183 -7.56 9.97 -20.48
CA GLN A 183 -8.44 9.90 -21.64
C GLN A 183 -9.91 9.68 -21.24
N GLY A 184 -10.16 8.84 -20.21
CA GLY A 184 -11.51 8.62 -19.67
C GLY A 184 -12.11 9.91 -19.08
N TYR A 185 -11.37 10.60 -18.23
CA TYR A 185 -11.79 11.89 -17.65
C TYR A 185 -11.91 13.00 -18.68
N GLY A 186 -11.08 12.96 -19.74
CA GLY A 186 -11.16 13.88 -20.86
C GLY A 186 -12.48 13.85 -21.63
N LYS A 187 -13.18 12.71 -21.65
CA LYS A 187 -14.50 12.57 -22.29
C LYS A 187 -15.59 13.39 -21.59
N VAL A 188 -15.42 13.70 -20.31
CA VAL A 188 -16.30 14.53 -19.48
C VAL A 188 -15.56 15.74 -18.93
N LYS A 189 -14.70 16.35 -19.75
CA LYS A 189 -13.73 17.39 -19.37
C LYS A 189 -14.34 18.53 -18.57
N GLY A 190 -15.56 18.98 -18.89
CA GLY A 190 -16.21 20.08 -18.16
C GLY A 190 -16.49 19.70 -16.69
N LEU A 191 -16.98 18.48 -16.42
CA LEU A 191 -17.20 17.98 -15.07
C LEU A 191 -15.86 17.77 -14.36
N THR A 192 -14.89 17.15 -15.03
CA THR A 192 -13.55 16.90 -14.49
C THR A 192 -12.84 18.18 -14.09
N CYS A 193 -12.80 19.17 -14.99
CA CYS A 193 -12.22 20.49 -14.73
C CYS A 193 -12.89 21.19 -13.55
N GLY A 194 -14.23 21.12 -13.47
CA GLY A 194 -14.98 21.65 -12.35
C GLY A 194 -14.61 21.00 -11.00
N MET A 195 -14.50 19.67 -10.95
CA MET A 195 -14.06 18.93 -9.74
C MET A 195 -12.65 19.34 -9.34
N LEU A 196 -11.71 19.32 -10.28
CA LEU A 196 -10.30 19.64 -10.02
C LEU A 196 -10.13 21.07 -9.48
N ASN A 197 -10.84 22.04 -10.04
CA ASN A 197 -10.75 23.43 -9.59
C ASN A 197 -11.57 23.73 -8.31
N ALA A 198 -12.45 22.82 -7.89
CA ALA A 198 -13.08 22.90 -6.59
C ALA A 198 -12.16 22.47 -5.43
N MET A 199 -11.10 21.72 -5.72
CA MET A 199 -10.07 21.36 -4.74
C MET A 199 -9.13 22.53 -4.45
N GLN A 200 -8.55 22.54 -3.26
CA GLN A 200 -7.52 23.50 -2.85
C GLN A 200 -6.15 23.13 -3.41
N GLN A 201 -5.76 21.85 -3.30
CA GLN A 201 -4.45 21.36 -3.76
C GLN A 201 -4.58 19.97 -4.38
N LEU A 202 -3.70 19.70 -5.36
CA LEU A 202 -3.43 18.40 -5.94
C LEU A 202 -1.93 18.11 -5.81
N LEU A 203 -1.59 17.07 -5.05
CA LEU A 203 -0.22 16.70 -4.74
C LEU A 203 0.15 15.45 -5.55
N ALA A 204 0.80 15.65 -6.68
CA ALA A 204 1.12 14.62 -7.66
C ALA A 204 2.37 13.83 -7.24
N GLN A 205 2.40 12.54 -7.62
CA GLN A 205 3.56 11.68 -7.42
C GLN A 205 4.72 12.08 -8.34
N ASP A 206 4.43 12.47 -9.57
CA ASP A 206 5.42 12.75 -10.62
C ASP A 206 4.95 13.86 -11.57
N LEU A 207 5.88 14.38 -12.38
CA LEU A 207 5.64 15.45 -13.34
C LEU A 207 4.64 15.04 -14.45
N ALA A 208 4.67 13.78 -14.88
CA ALA A 208 3.78 13.29 -15.93
C ALA A 208 2.33 13.26 -15.45
N THR A 209 2.13 12.82 -14.20
CA THR A 209 0.82 12.86 -13.53
C THR A 209 0.33 14.30 -13.36
N GLN A 210 1.19 15.21 -12.90
CA GLN A 210 0.85 16.64 -12.79
C GLN A 210 0.41 17.21 -14.14
N GLN A 211 1.17 16.95 -15.22
CA GLN A 211 0.84 17.44 -16.54
C GLN A 211 -0.51 16.91 -17.04
N ARG A 212 -0.81 15.62 -16.85
CA ARG A 212 -2.12 15.05 -17.21
C ARG A 212 -3.29 15.75 -16.51
N TYR A 213 -3.14 16.12 -15.25
CA TYR A 213 -4.16 16.88 -14.52
C TYR A 213 -4.27 18.34 -15.03
N ILE A 214 -3.15 18.97 -15.39
CA ILE A 214 -3.14 20.31 -16.01
C ILE A 214 -3.88 20.25 -17.35
N ASP A 215 -3.65 19.24 -18.18
CA ASP A 215 -4.33 19.03 -19.45
C ASP A 215 -5.84 18.79 -19.31
N LEU A 216 -6.26 18.22 -18.16
CA LEU A 216 -7.66 18.09 -17.78
C LEU A 216 -8.27 19.40 -17.23
N GLY A 217 -7.45 20.43 -17.02
CA GLY A 217 -7.91 21.80 -16.76
C GLY A 217 -7.80 22.26 -15.31
N ILE A 218 -6.99 21.64 -14.45
CA ILE A 218 -6.67 22.21 -13.15
C ILE A 218 -5.77 23.42 -13.30
N GLU A 219 -5.96 24.41 -12.45
CA GLU A 219 -5.04 25.56 -12.37
C GLU A 219 -3.67 25.11 -11.87
N THR A 220 -2.59 25.39 -12.60
CA THR A 220 -1.21 24.97 -12.26
C THR A 220 -0.80 25.34 -10.83
N LYS A 221 -1.22 26.53 -10.35
CA LYS A 221 -0.93 26.99 -8.97
C LYS A 221 -1.50 26.11 -7.87
N LYS A 222 -2.48 25.25 -8.19
CA LYS A 222 -3.09 24.28 -7.27
C LYS A 222 -2.40 22.92 -7.31
N THR A 223 -1.33 22.78 -8.09
CA THR A 223 -0.64 21.50 -8.24
C THR A 223 0.80 21.58 -7.75
N GLN A 224 1.25 20.52 -7.09
CA GLN A 224 2.65 20.34 -6.67
C GLN A 224 3.07 18.90 -6.92
N VAL A 225 4.35 18.68 -7.27
CA VAL A 225 4.94 17.34 -7.35
C VAL A 225 5.71 17.09 -6.05
N LEU A 226 5.26 16.14 -5.25
CA LEU A 226 5.82 15.86 -3.95
C LEU A 226 6.47 14.47 -3.83
N GLY A 227 6.40 13.65 -4.89
CA GLY A 227 6.84 12.26 -4.86
C GLY A 227 5.75 11.30 -4.36
N ASN A 228 6.07 10.02 -4.33
CA ASN A 228 5.15 8.97 -3.91
C ASN A 228 5.41 8.58 -2.45
N ILE A 229 4.42 8.79 -1.59
CA ILE A 229 4.49 8.47 -0.16
C ILE A 229 4.84 6.99 0.09
N LYS A 230 4.46 6.08 -0.81
CA LYS A 230 4.73 4.65 -0.66
C LYS A 230 6.22 4.34 -0.61
N PHE A 231 7.05 5.13 -1.31
CA PHE A 231 8.51 4.94 -1.36
C PHE A 231 9.26 5.70 -0.28
N ASP A 232 8.59 6.55 0.48
CA ASP A 232 9.19 7.30 1.58
C ASP A 232 9.23 6.45 2.86
N ILE A 233 10.02 5.38 2.78
CA ILE A 233 10.20 4.42 3.86
C ILE A 233 11.65 4.44 4.34
N THR A 234 11.83 4.44 5.64
CA THR A 234 13.14 4.43 6.28
C THR A 234 13.22 3.26 7.26
N ALA A 235 14.32 2.52 7.20
CA ALA A 235 14.56 1.42 8.13
C ALA A 235 14.67 1.97 9.58
N PRO A 236 13.93 1.40 10.54
CA PRO A 236 14.03 1.82 11.92
C PRO A 236 15.44 1.55 12.48
N GLN A 237 16.09 2.57 13.01
CA GLN A 237 17.48 2.56 13.46
C GLN A 237 17.78 1.41 14.45
N GLN A 238 16.86 1.11 15.34
CA GLN A 238 16.98 0.01 16.31
C GLN A 238 17.26 -1.36 15.67
N PHE A 239 16.71 -1.65 14.49
CA PHE A 239 16.96 -2.93 13.81
C PHE A 239 18.33 -2.95 13.11
N ILE A 240 18.81 -1.81 12.61
CA ILE A 240 20.15 -1.67 12.03
C ILE A 240 21.20 -1.89 13.12
N GLU A 241 21.01 -1.25 14.28
CA GLU A 241 21.89 -1.41 15.45
C GLU A 241 21.89 -2.86 15.94
N ARG A 242 20.69 -3.46 16.12
CA ARG A 242 20.56 -4.85 16.55
C ARG A 242 21.17 -5.85 15.57
N ALA A 243 21.01 -5.63 14.25
CA ALA A 243 21.67 -6.45 13.24
C ALA A 243 23.21 -6.37 13.35
N SER A 244 23.73 -5.17 13.61
CA SER A 244 25.18 -4.97 13.81
C SER A 244 25.69 -5.67 15.06
N GLU A 245 24.91 -5.69 16.13
CA GLU A 245 25.21 -6.45 17.36
C GLU A 245 25.21 -7.96 17.08
N LEU A 246 24.15 -8.48 16.44
CA LEU A 246 24.04 -9.90 16.13
C LEU A 246 25.15 -10.37 15.19
N LYS A 247 25.57 -9.56 14.22
CA LYS A 247 26.73 -9.88 13.35
C LYS A 247 28.00 -10.13 14.16
N ARG A 248 28.19 -9.41 15.27
CA ARG A 248 29.33 -9.60 16.19
C ARG A 248 29.10 -10.76 17.15
N GLU A 249 27.94 -10.80 17.82
CA GLU A 249 27.59 -11.82 18.81
C GLU A 249 27.61 -13.25 18.23
N TRP A 250 27.13 -13.41 17.00
CA TRP A 250 27.01 -14.70 16.32
C TRP A 250 28.15 -14.96 15.33
N THR A 251 29.16 -14.12 15.34
CA THR A 251 30.38 -14.27 14.49
C THR A 251 30.04 -14.46 13.01
N LEU A 252 29.14 -13.60 12.48
CA LEU A 252 28.64 -13.71 11.10
C LEU A 252 29.58 -13.09 10.05
N GLN A 253 30.78 -12.64 10.44
CA GLN A 253 31.77 -12.10 9.49
C GLN A 253 32.14 -13.18 8.48
N GLY A 254 32.04 -12.85 7.19
CA GLY A 254 32.30 -13.79 6.11
C GLY A 254 31.16 -14.75 5.75
N ARG A 255 30.08 -14.80 6.53
CA ARG A 255 28.88 -15.56 6.15
C ARG A 255 28.18 -14.88 4.97
N LYS A 256 27.74 -15.69 4.02
CA LYS A 256 26.88 -15.28 2.90
C LYS A 256 25.44 -15.54 3.27
N ILE A 257 24.64 -14.48 3.43
CA ILE A 257 23.29 -14.59 4.00
C ILE A 257 22.23 -14.31 2.94
N ILE A 258 21.41 -15.31 2.64
CA ILE A 258 20.18 -15.20 1.85
C ILE A 258 19.01 -15.13 2.82
N THR A 259 18.04 -14.24 2.59
CA THR A 259 16.79 -14.24 3.32
C THR A 259 15.61 -14.61 2.41
N LEU A 260 14.86 -15.63 2.81
CA LEU A 260 13.57 -16.01 2.24
C LEU A 260 12.47 -15.38 3.11
N ALA A 261 11.98 -14.22 2.70
CA ALA A 261 11.16 -13.34 3.51
C ALA A 261 9.67 -13.49 3.20
N SER A 262 8.82 -13.49 4.23
CA SER A 262 7.36 -13.55 4.11
C SER A 262 6.87 -14.70 3.23
N THR A 263 7.47 -15.86 3.37
CA THR A 263 7.19 -17.03 2.55
C THR A 263 5.85 -17.71 2.91
N HIS A 264 5.28 -18.39 1.94
CA HIS A 264 4.04 -19.14 2.05
C HIS A 264 4.26 -20.59 1.58
N ALA A 265 3.36 -21.51 2.00
CA ALA A 265 3.37 -22.84 1.42
C ALA A 265 3.05 -22.79 -0.09
N PRO A 266 3.75 -23.57 -0.94
CA PRO A 266 4.86 -24.49 -0.62
C PRO A 266 6.27 -23.87 -0.82
N GLU A 267 6.39 -22.54 -0.87
CA GLU A 267 7.63 -21.84 -1.23
C GLU A 267 8.83 -22.26 -0.35
N GLU A 268 8.63 -22.39 0.99
CA GLU A 268 9.70 -22.71 1.91
C GLU A 268 10.34 -24.06 1.58
N GLN A 269 9.49 -25.08 1.43
CA GLN A 269 9.96 -26.43 1.12
C GLN A 269 10.71 -26.48 -0.21
N GLN A 270 10.16 -25.85 -1.23
CA GLN A 270 10.73 -25.89 -2.57
C GLN A 270 12.03 -25.09 -2.66
N LEU A 271 12.08 -23.88 -2.09
CA LEU A 271 13.28 -23.05 -2.10
C LEU A 271 14.41 -23.66 -1.27
N MET A 272 14.13 -24.20 -0.09
CA MET A 272 15.15 -24.88 0.72
C MET A 272 15.69 -26.13 0.00
N ALA A 273 14.84 -26.89 -0.70
CA ALA A 273 15.26 -28.04 -1.48
C ALA A 273 16.19 -27.64 -2.64
N GLU A 274 15.86 -26.58 -3.38
CA GLU A 274 16.70 -26.07 -4.47
C GLU A 274 18.04 -25.49 -3.98
N LEU A 275 18.05 -24.83 -2.80
CA LEU A 275 19.26 -24.28 -2.21
C LEU A 275 20.13 -25.31 -1.50
N LYS A 276 19.61 -26.53 -1.25
CA LYS A 276 20.29 -27.54 -0.45
C LYS A 276 21.70 -27.87 -0.92
N ALA A 277 21.88 -28.11 -2.23
CA ALA A 277 23.18 -28.45 -2.77
C ALA A 277 24.22 -27.35 -2.53
N ALA A 278 23.84 -26.08 -2.60
CA ALA A 278 24.72 -24.95 -2.27
C ALA A 278 25.00 -24.86 -0.78
N LEU A 279 23.99 -25.07 0.07
CA LEU A 279 24.12 -25.08 1.54
C LEU A 279 25.01 -26.22 2.04
N ASP A 280 24.98 -27.38 1.37
CA ASP A 280 25.83 -28.52 1.73
C ASP A 280 27.29 -28.34 1.29
N THR A 281 27.57 -27.51 0.26
CA THR A 281 28.91 -27.34 -0.31
C THR A 281 29.64 -26.07 0.14
N ASP A 282 28.88 -25.00 0.47
CA ASP A 282 29.48 -23.73 0.97
C ASP A 282 29.18 -23.57 2.49
N PRO A 283 30.14 -23.86 3.36
CA PRO A 283 29.89 -23.71 4.82
C PRO A 283 29.69 -22.27 5.27
N ASN A 284 29.98 -21.29 4.40
CA ASN A 284 29.73 -19.89 4.69
C ASN A 284 28.31 -19.47 4.27
N LEU A 285 27.59 -20.29 3.52
CA LEU A 285 26.21 -19.97 3.12
C LEU A 285 25.26 -20.19 4.30
N LEU A 286 24.39 -19.21 4.51
CA LEU A 286 23.32 -19.23 5.53
C LEU A 286 22.03 -18.78 4.86
N CYS A 287 20.95 -19.49 5.11
CA CYS A 287 19.62 -19.10 4.68
C CYS A 287 18.76 -18.75 5.89
N ILE A 288 18.31 -17.49 5.99
CA ILE A 288 17.31 -17.06 6.97
C ILE A 288 15.93 -17.24 6.36
N VAL A 289 15.07 -18.03 7.00
CA VAL A 289 13.70 -18.28 6.53
C VAL A 289 12.71 -17.59 7.47
N VAL A 290 11.86 -16.72 6.92
CA VAL A 290 10.88 -15.92 7.67
C VAL A 290 9.48 -16.22 7.14
N PRO A 291 8.78 -17.24 7.68
CA PRO A 291 7.44 -17.58 7.23
C PRO A 291 6.43 -16.48 7.58
N ARG A 292 5.47 -16.26 6.69
CA ARG A 292 4.45 -15.22 6.87
C ARG A 292 3.45 -15.52 7.98
N HIS A 293 3.16 -16.81 8.21
CA HIS A 293 2.10 -17.28 9.08
C HIS A 293 2.65 -17.99 10.30
N PRO A 294 2.45 -17.46 11.52
CA PRO A 294 2.98 -18.05 12.76
C PRO A 294 2.56 -19.50 13.00
N GLU A 295 1.34 -19.85 12.59
CA GLU A 295 0.79 -21.20 12.71
C GLU A 295 1.56 -22.25 11.90
N ARG A 296 2.45 -21.82 10.98
CA ARG A 296 3.27 -22.70 10.16
C ARG A 296 4.73 -22.84 10.61
N PHE A 297 5.14 -22.13 11.66
CA PHE A 297 6.53 -22.13 12.09
C PHE A 297 7.09 -23.53 12.36
N ASP A 298 6.34 -24.37 13.07
CA ASP A 298 6.75 -25.76 13.36
C ASP A 298 6.77 -26.64 12.10
N GLU A 299 5.83 -26.47 11.19
CA GLU A 299 5.82 -27.15 9.89
C GLU A 299 7.08 -26.83 9.09
N VAL A 300 7.45 -25.55 8.97
CA VAL A 300 8.63 -25.12 8.25
C VAL A 300 9.93 -25.62 8.88
N PHE A 301 9.98 -25.68 10.21
CA PHE A 301 11.10 -26.32 10.92
C PHE A 301 11.23 -27.80 10.57
N GLN A 302 10.12 -28.56 10.58
CA GLN A 302 10.12 -29.97 10.22
C GLN A 302 10.56 -30.19 8.76
N VAL A 303 10.18 -29.29 7.85
CA VAL A 303 10.63 -29.32 6.46
C VAL A 303 12.17 -29.20 6.36
N ALA A 304 12.76 -28.26 7.07
CA ALA A 304 14.21 -28.09 7.11
C ALA A 304 14.94 -29.36 7.66
N GLN A 305 14.37 -29.93 8.73
CA GLN A 305 14.90 -31.19 9.31
C GLN A 305 14.79 -32.36 8.34
N ALA A 306 13.65 -32.51 7.64
CA ALA A 306 13.44 -33.57 6.65
C ALA A 306 14.44 -33.47 5.46
N LEU A 307 14.90 -32.26 5.15
CA LEU A 307 15.97 -32.02 4.19
C LEU A 307 17.37 -32.24 4.76
N ASN A 308 17.51 -32.66 6.03
CA ASN A 308 18.78 -32.79 6.74
C ASN A 308 19.64 -31.51 6.74
N LEU A 309 18.99 -30.35 6.89
CA LEU A 309 19.65 -29.05 7.03
C LEU A 309 19.83 -28.68 8.50
N THR A 310 21.06 -28.33 8.92
CA THR A 310 21.32 -27.87 10.28
C THR A 310 20.59 -26.57 10.55
N THR A 311 19.56 -26.62 11.43
CA THR A 311 18.59 -25.56 11.62
C THR A 311 18.57 -25.06 13.06
N GLN A 312 18.63 -23.74 13.26
CA GLN A 312 18.42 -23.05 14.53
C GLN A 312 17.15 -22.21 14.46
N ARG A 313 16.51 -21.92 15.60
CA ARG A 313 15.23 -21.20 15.70
C ARG A 313 15.34 -19.94 16.56
N ARG A 314 14.70 -18.87 16.08
CA ARG A 314 14.61 -17.59 16.79
C ARG A 314 13.78 -17.69 18.07
N SER A 315 12.63 -18.38 18.01
CA SER A 315 11.70 -18.53 19.14
C SER A 315 12.31 -19.29 20.34
N LEU A 316 13.36 -20.06 20.12
CA LEU A 316 14.11 -20.79 21.15
C LEU A 316 15.37 -20.03 21.61
N GLU A 317 15.53 -18.77 21.20
CA GLU A 317 16.70 -17.94 21.47
C GLU A 317 18.04 -18.57 21.03
N GLN A 318 17.99 -19.50 20.09
CA GLN A 318 19.18 -20.17 19.56
C GLN A 318 20.02 -19.18 18.74
N LYS A 319 21.33 -19.31 18.84
CA LYS A 319 22.28 -18.54 18.05
C LYS A 319 22.56 -19.22 16.71
N ILE A 320 23.00 -18.45 15.73
CA ILE A 320 23.55 -19.00 14.52
C ILE A 320 24.97 -19.49 14.84
N GLU A 321 25.19 -20.79 14.69
CA GLU A 321 26.50 -21.44 14.87
C GLU A 321 27.21 -21.55 13.52
N ALA A 322 28.50 -21.98 13.56
CA ALA A 322 29.32 -22.06 12.35
C ALA A 322 28.78 -23.04 11.29
N ASP A 323 28.14 -24.11 11.72
CA ASP A 323 27.52 -25.16 10.89
C ASP A 323 26.04 -24.91 10.58
N THR A 324 25.44 -23.83 11.09
CA THR A 324 24.03 -23.52 10.83
C THR A 324 23.83 -23.20 9.34
N GLN A 325 22.97 -23.97 8.69
CA GLN A 325 22.59 -23.81 7.29
C GLN A 325 21.28 -23.01 7.14
N ILE A 326 20.32 -23.27 8.03
CA ILE A 326 19.04 -22.57 8.09
C ILE A 326 18.88 -21.88 9.44
N TYR A 327 18.51 -20.62 9.43
CA TYR A 327 17.98 -19.95 10.61
C TYR A 327 16.49 -19.66 10.42
N LEU A 328 15.66 -20.36 11.15
CA LEU A 328 14.21 -20.12 11.13
C LEU A 328 13.91 -18.92 12.02
N ALA A 329 13.57 -17.80 11.39
CA ALA A 329 13.18 -16.56 12.05
C ALA A 329 11.68 -16.59 12.39
N ASP A 330 11.31 -17.48 13.26
CA ASP A 330 9.95 -17.77 13.72
C ASP A 330 9.50 -16.81 14.83
N SER A 331 9.58 -15.52 14.54
CA SER A 331 9.15 -14.41 15.38
C SER A 331 8.37 -13.38 14.57
N MET A 332 7.59 -12.55 15.26
CA MET A 332 6.80 -11.51 14.59
C MET A 332 7.39 -10.12 14.84
N GLY A 333 7.35 -9.27 13.79
CA GLY A 333 7.75 -7.87 13.91
C GLY A 333 9.26 -7.60 13.76
N GLU A 334 10.06 -8.61 13.43
CA GLU A 334 11.52 -8.49 13.29
C GLU A 334 12.01 -8.50 11.83
N MET A 335 11.12 -8.33 10.83
CA MET A 335 11.49 -8.43 9.41
C MET A 335 12.65 -7.50 9.02
N TRP A 336 12.64 -6.26 9.50
CA TRP A 336 13.73 -5.30 9.28
C TRP A 336 15.09 -5.81 9.76
N LEU A 337 15.11 -6.53 10.89
CA LEU A 337 16.32 -7.14 11.44
C LEU A 337 16.90 -8.18 10.48
N TRP A 338 16.04 -9.04 9.94
CA TRP A 338 16.47 -10.12 9.04
C TRP A 338 16.95 -9.57 7.70
N TYR A 339 16.29 -8.55 7.15
CA TYR A 339 16.78 -7.84 5.99
C TYR A 339 18.13 -7.15 6.24
N ALA A 340 18.33 -6.51 7.41
CA ALA A 340 19.59 -5.84 7.74
C ALA A 340 20.80 -6.80 7.89
N LEU A 341 20.55 -8.10 8.06
CA LEU A 341 21.59 -9.14 8.05
C LEU A 341 21.90 -9.64 6.63
N SER A 342 21.02 -9.46 5.67
CA SER A 342 21.02 -10.13 4.36
C SER A 342 21.95 -9.46 3.35
N GLN A 343 22.48 -10.23 2.40
CA GLN A 343 23.13 -9.75 1.18
C GLN A 343 22.22 -9.85 -0.05
N VAL A 344 21.19 -10.70 -0.02
CA VAL A 344 20.16 -10.81 -1.04
C VAL A 344 18.90 -11.39 -0.42
N CYS A 345 17.75 -11.03 -0.91
CA CYS A 345 16.50 -11.60 -0.41
C CYS A 345 15.54 -12.02 -1.52
N TYR A 346 14.74 -13.05 -1.22
CA TYR A 346 13.52 -13.40 -1.92
C TYR A 346 12.32 -12.94 -1.10
N VAL A 347 11.40 -12.21 -1.74
CA VAL A 347 10.14 -11.79 -1.11
C VAL A 347 9.01 -12.71 -1.55
N GLY A 348 8.54 -13.51 -0.62
CA GLY A 348 7.59 -14.59 -0.82
C GLY A 348 6.13 -14.17 -1.02
N GLY A 349 5.23 -15.16 -1.03
CA GLY A 349 3.85 -14.99 -1.42
C GLY A 349 3.73 -14.63 -2.90
N SER A 350 4.74 -14.90 -3.70
CA SER A 350 4.87 -14.46 -5.09
C SER A 350 5.11 -15.60 -6.09
N LEU A 351 5.42 -16.81 -5.63
CA LEU A 351 5.46 -18.03 -6.45
C LEU A 351 4.34 -19.03 -6.13
N ASN A 352 3.62 -18.82 -5.05
CA ASN A 352 2.42 -19.60 -4.70
C ASN A 352 1.16 -19.08 -5.42
N GLU A 353 0.09 -19.87 -5.43
CA GLU A 353 -1.22 -19.47 -5.95
C GLU A 353 -2.25 -19.37 -4.82
N PRO A 354 -3.09 -18.32 -4.80
CA PRO A 354 -3.16 -17.23 -5.78
C PRO A 354 -2.02 -16.21 -5.68
N GLY A 355 -1.15 -16.28 -4.68
CA GLY A 355 -0.04 -15.35 -4.49
C GLY A 355 -0.49 -13.95 -4.11
N GLY A 356 0.16 -12.96 -4.72
CA GLY A 356 -0.10 -11.53 -4.51
C GLY A 356 1.12 -10.73 -4.10
N GLY A 357 2.15 -11.41 -3.62
CA GLY A 357 3.42 -10.81 -3.19
C GLY A 357 3.35 -10.03 -1.88
N HIS A 358 4.49 -9.61 -1.40
CA HIS A 358 4.67 -8.78 -0.22
C HIS A 358 5.47 -7.51 -0.52
N ASN A 359 5.68 -6.67 0.50
CA ASN A 359 6.35 -5.39 0.38
C ASN A 359 7.85 -5.56 0.06
N ILE A 360 8.29 -5.04 -1.10
CA ILE A 360 9.69 -5.07 -1.51
C ILE A 360 10.48 -3.83 -1.04
N LEU A 361 9.80 -2.80 -0.54
CA LEU A 361 10.45 -1.53 -0.18
C LEU A 361 11.32 -1.65 1.09
N GLU A 362 10.97 -2.57 1.99
CA GLU A 362 11.74 -2.78 3.23
C GLU A 362 13.16 -3.27 2.95
N PRO A 363 13.39 -4.37 2.20
CA PRO A 363 14.75 -4.79 1.87
C PRO A 363 15.45 -3.77 0.99
N ILE A 364 14.79 -3.13 0.03
CA ILE A 364 15.37 -2.08 -0.83
C ILE A 364 15.85 -0.90 0.02
N ALA A 365 15.12 -0.46 1.03
CA ALA A 365 15.53 0.62 1.94
C ALA A 365 16.81 0.29 2.73
N LEU A 366 17.17 -0.99 2.83
CA LEU A 366 18.38 -1.50 3.45
C LEU A 366 19.49 -1.86 2.43
N ASN A 367 19.34 -1.48 1.18
CA ASN A 367 20.25 -1.83 0.09
C ASN A 367 20.41 -3.36 -0.10
N VAL A 368 19.35 -4.12 0.08
CA VAL A 368 19.35 -5.57 -0.13
C VAL A 368 18.76 -5.87 -1.52
N PRO A 369 19.54 -6.43 -2.45
CA PRO A 369 19.03 -6.86 -3.74
C PRO A 369 17.83 -7.79 -3.58
N THR A 370 16.76 -7.48 -4.28
CA THR A 370 15.45 -8.10 -4.04
C THR A 370 14.98 -8.87 -5.25
N ILE A 371 14.54 -10.10 -4.99
CA ILE A 371 13.94 -11.01 -5.97
C ILE A 371 12.54 -11.36 -5.51
N LEU A 372 11.61 -11.54 -6.46
CA LEU A 372 10.27 -12.00 -6.17
C LEU A 372 9.73 -12.86 -7.33
N GLY A 373 8.68 -13.64 -7.06
CA GLY A 373 7.99 -14.41 -8.09
C GLY A 373 7.01 -13.57 -8.90
N LYS A 374 6.43 -14.15 -9.94
CA LYS A 374 5.54 -13.49 -10.90
C LYS A 374 4.16 -13.08 -10.36
N ASN A 375 3.73 -13.62 -9.24
CA ASN A 375 2.40 -13.37 -8.66
C ASN A 375 2.47 -12.25 -7.62
N TYR A 376 2.58 -10.98 -8.05
CA TYR A 376 2.75 -9.81 -7.18
C TYR A 376 1.63 -8.76 -7.30
N PHE A 377 0.43 -9.16 -7.66
CA PHE A 377 -0.69 -8.26 -8.00
C PHE A 377 -1.09 -7.31 -6.85
N ASN A 378 -0.82 -7.65 -5.57
CA ASN A 378 -1.06 -6.74 -4.45
C ASN A 378 -0.09 -5.54 -4.42
N PHE A 379 1.08 -5.69 -5.03
CA PHE A 379 2.15 -4.70 -5.08
C PHE A 379 2.52 -4.33 -6.52
N GLN A 380 1.68 -4.69 -7.50
CA GLN A 380 1.97 -4.59 -8.93
C GLN A 380 2.56 -3.24 -9.32
N THR A 381 1.91 -2.14 -8.94
CA THR A 381 2.37 -0.79 -9.29
C THR A 381 3.80 -0.47 -8.81
N ILE A 382 4.11 -0.92 -7.58
CA ILE A 382 5.45 -0.71 -6.99
C ILE A 382 6.46 -1.58 -7.73
N VAL A 383 6.16 -2.88 -7.85
CA VAL A 383 7.06 -3.83 -8.50
C VAL A 383 7.33 -3.46 -9.95
N ASP A 384 6.29 -3.07 -10.72
CA ASP A 384 6.43 -2.67 -12.12
C ASP A 384 7.40 -1.47 -12.27
N GLU A 385 7.35 -0.49 -11.37
CA GLU A 385 8.25 0.68 -11.39
C GLU A 385 9.72 0.28 -11.16
N PHE A 386 9.97 -0.61 -10.17
CA PHE A 386 11.32 -1.12 -9.93
C PHE A 386 11.80 -2.08 -11.02
N LEU A 387 10.88 -2.83 -11.65
CA LEU A 387 11.21 -3.73 -12.76
C LEU A 387 11.58 -2.95 -14.03
N GLU A 388 10.84 -1.89 -14.37
CA GLU A 388 11.15 -1.00 -15.49
C GLU A 388 12.53 -0.34 -15.32
N ALA A 389 12.93 -0.01 -14.09
CA ALA A 389 14.23 0.52 -13.76
C ALA A 389 15.33 -0.56 -13.60
N GLN A 390 15.03 -1.83 -13.82
CA GLN A 390 15.94 -2.96 -13.60
C GLN A 390 16.51 -3.03 -12.17
N ALA A 391 15.72 -2.61 -11.20
CA ALA A 391 16.09 -2.50 -9.79
C ALA A 391 15.71 -3.74 -8.95
N VAL A 392 14.91 -4.64 -9.52
CA VAL A 392 14.52 -5.93 -8.91
C VAL A 392 14.52 -7.02 -9.98
N GLU A 393 14.55 -8.28 -9.54
CA GLU A 393 14.45 -9.44 -10.44
C GLU A 393 13.10 -10.16 -10.16
N VAL A 394 12.34 -10.44 -11.23
CA VAL A 394 11.14 -11.26 -11.17
C VAL A 394 11.44 -12.62 -11.78
N VAL A 395 11.08 -13.68 -11.07
CA VAL A 395 11.37 -15.07 -11.46
C VAL A 395 10.07 -15.88 -11.68
N GLU A 396 10.13 -16.83 -12.59
CA GLU A 396 8.98 -17.65 -13.01
C GLU A 396 8.70 -18.85 -12.10
N ASN A 397 9.76 -19.37 -11.44
CA ASN A 397 9.70 -20.59 -10.63
C ASN A 397 10.80 -20.64 -9.58
N VAL A 398 10.75 -21.65 -8.72
CA VAL A 398 11.67 -21.81 -7.59
C VAL A 398 13.11 -22.11 -8.01
N GLN A 399 13.34 -22.86 -9.11
CA GLN A 399 14.68 -23.13 -9.63
C GLN A 399 15.35 -21.85 -10.09
N GLN A 400 14.61 -21.01 -10.81
CA GLN A 400 15.10 -19.71 -11.23
C GLN A 400 15.35 -18.81 -10.02
N ALA A 401 14.49 -18.84 -8.98
CA ALA A 401 14.69 -18.08 -7.76
C ALA A 401 16.00 -18.47 -7.06
N ALA A 402 16.23 -19.76 -6.81
CA ALA A 402 17.45 -20.26 -6.19
C ALA A 402 18.70 -19.90 -6.99
N THR A 403 18.67 -20.12 -8.32
CA THR A 403 19.79 -19.79 -9.22
C THR A 403 20.09 -18.28 -9.21
N THR A 404 19.04 -17.42 -9.24
CA THR A 404 19.19 -15.97 -9.25
C THR A 404 19.72 -15.45 -7.91
N LEU A 405 19.23 -15.99 -6.78
CA LEU A 405 19.74 -15.68 -5.45
C LEU A 405 21.25 -15.96 -5.33
N LEU A 406 21.67 -17.17 -5.71
CA LEU A 406 23.09 -17.58 -5.67
C LEU A 406 23.94 -16.76 -6.64
N LYS A 407 23.42 -16.42 -7.82
CA LYS A 407 24.13 -15.56 -8.79
C LYS A 407 24.36 -14.16 -8.21
N ILE A 408 23.34 -13.50 -7.69
CA ILE A 408 23.48 -12.15 -7.11
C ILE A 408 24.40 -12.17 -5.89
N LEU A 409 24.28 -13.19 -5.03
CA LEU A 409 25.11 -13.34 -3.84
C LEU A 409 26.62 -13.45 -4.18
N ASN A 410 26.97 -14.04 -5.32
CA ASN A 410 28.34 -14.22 -5.77
C ASN A 410 28.79 -13.21 -6.82
N ASP A 411 27.95 -12.29 -7.26
CA ASP A 411 28.25 -11.24 -8.25
C ASP A 411 27.97 -9.86 -7.64
N SER A 412 29.00 -9.29 -7.02
CA SER A 412 28.91 -7.97 -6.39
C SER A 412 28.54 -6.85 -7.38
N SER A 413 28.95 -6.95 -8.64
CA SER A 413 28.62 -5.97 -9.67
C SER A 413 27.11 -5.98 -9.98
N LYS A 414 26.53 -7.19 -10.10
CA LYS A 414 25.07 -7.33 -10.30
C LYS A 414 24.30 -6.82 -9.09
N ALA A 415 24.72 -7.16 -7.87
CA ALA A 415 24.11 -6.69 -6.64
C ALA A 415 24.14 -5.15 -6.53
N GLU A 416 25.28 -4.54 -6.83
CA GLU A 416 25.47 -3.08 -6.82
C GLU A 416 24.61 -2.40 -7.89
N SER A 417 24.52 -2.96 -9.09
CA SER A 417 23.66 -2.43 -10.16
C SER A 417 22.19 -2.39 -9.75
N LEU A 418 21.65 -3.48 -9.17
CA LEU A 418 20.27 -3.54 -8.67
C LEU A 418 20.04 -2.50 -7.57
N ASN A 419 20.95 -2.42 -6.60
CA ASN A 419 20.84 -1.49 -5.49
C ASN A 419 20.90 -0.03 -5.95
N THR A 420 21.81 0.31 -6.87
CA THR A 420 21.93 1.68 -7.41
C THR A 420 20.63 2.10 -8.08
N ALA A 421 20.10 1.28 -8.97
CA ALA A 421 18.83 1.56 -9.65
C ALA A 421 17.67 1.69 -8.65
N ALA A 422 17.64 0.82 -7.62
CA ALA A 422 16.62 0.88 -6.58
C ALA A 422 16.71 2.16 -5.73
N GLN A 423 17.92 2.57 -5.36
CA GLN A 423 18.16 3.77 -4.56
C GLN A 423 17.83 5.05 -5.34
N GLU A 424 18.02 5.10 -6.64
CA GLU A 424 17.59 6.25 -7.47
C GLU A 424 16.09 6.51 -7.34
N ILE A 425 15.26 5.45 -7.40
CA ILE A 425 13.80 5.55 -7.20
C ILE A 425 13.49 6.01 -5.78
N MET A 426 14.13 5.40 -4.77
CA MET A 426 13.88 5.75 -3.36
C MET A 426 14.23 7.21 -3.07
N GLN A 427 15.37 7.70 -3.57
CA GLN A 427 15.84 9.08 -3.36
C GLN A 427 14.93 10.12 -4.02
N GLN A 428 14.40 9.85 -5.22
CA GLN A 428 13.46 10.75 -5.89
C GLN A 428 12.18 10.98 -5.07
N ASN A 429 11.82 10.03 -4.23
CA ASN A 429 10.61 10.05 -3.42
C ASN A 429 10.87 10.41 -1.94
N GLN A 430 12.11 10.63 -1.56
CA GLN A 430 12.50 10.93 -0.18
C GLN A 430 11.87 12.23 0.33
N GLY A 431 11.35 12.21 1.55
CA GLY A 431 10.68 13.32 2.19
C GLY A 431 9.27 13.60 1.64
N SER A 432 8.72 12.73 0.78
CA SER A 432 7.37 12.87 0.25
C SER A 432 6.32 12.97 1.38
N LEU A 433 6.41 12.12 2.40
CA LEU A 433 5.52 12.15 3.56
C LEU A 433 5.57 13.51 4.29
N ALA A 434 6.75 13.99 4.58
CA ALA A 434 6.93 15.28 5.28
C ALA A 434 6.41 16.46 4.45
N LYS A 435 6.65 16.44 3.12
CA LYS A 435 6.12 17.46 2.20
C LYS A 435 4.58 17.46 2.17
N HIS A 436 3.95 16.27 2.14
CA HIS A 436 2.49 16.16 2.21
C HIS A 436 1.94 16.68 3.54
N ILE A 437 2.56 16.34 4.68
CA ILE A 437 2.20 16.86 6.00
C ILE A 437 2.27 18.38 6.01
N ALA A 438 3.38 18.97 5.53
CA ALA A 438 3.57 20.42 5.50
C ALA A 438 2.50 21.16 4.67
N VAL A 439 1.97 20.53 3.61
CA VAL A 439 0.85 21.11 2.85
C VAL A 439 -0.47 20.92 3.59
N ILE A 440 -0.73 19.74 4.15
CA ILE A 440 -1.98 19.45 4.87
C ILE A 440 -2.13 20.37 6.10
N ASP A 441 -1.06 20.61 6.85
CA ASP A 441 -1.06 21.42 8.05
C ASP A 441 -1.47 22.89 7.80
N GLN A 442 -1.33 23.40 6.57
CA GLN A 442 -1.82 24.73 6.19
C GLN A 442 -3.35 24.83 6.21
N TYR A 443 -4.07 23.73 6.29
CA TYR A 443 -5.53 23.64 6.26
C TYR A 443 -6.13 23.16 7.60
N LEU A 444 -5.31 22.93 8.61
CA LEU A 444 -5.72 22.52 9.96
C LEU A 444 -5.72 23.65 10.95
#